data_37c5ac75efac1408d9fcd10e88d753c0
#
_entry.id   37c5ac75efac1408d9fcd10e88d753c0
#
_cell.length_a   1.000
_cell.length_b   1.000
_cell.length_c   1.000
_cell.angle_alpha   90.00
_cell.angle_beta   90.00
_cell.angle_gamma   90.00
#
_symmetry.space_group_name_H-M   'P 1'
#
loop_
_entity.id
_entity.type
_entity.pdbx_description
1 polymer ?
#
loop_
_entity_poly.entity_id
_entity_poly.type
_entity_poly.pdbx_seq_one_letter_code
_entity_poly.pdbx_strand_id
1 'polypeptide(L)'
;MLWQRLSRNFRREADLRERAHGDGMMVGFDSPEALEEAIWCGFFAGRYCDDRILCWGADARDPEFESFFDEHMRKIVVLRGGQDAALRYLSKNNANVARIDLLRRLYPEAKIIVPFRRPMDHIGSLLRQHANFTALHDADPFVRDYMAALGHFEFGRLLRPIDFDGWLDGSLTASPEDNR
;
A
#
# COMPACT_ATOMS: atom_id res chain seq x y z
N MET A 1 11.61 3.68 15.99
CA MET A 1 12.12 4.09 17.31
C MET A 1 11.08 4.05 18.42
N LEU A 2 9.93 4.72 18.31
CA LEU A 2 8.88 4.61 19.36
C LEU A 2 8.34 3.18 19.45
N TRP A 3 8.00 2.59 18.34
CA TRP A 3 7.56 1.19 18.26
C TRP A 3 8.60 0.22 18.82
N GLN A 4 9.86 0.39 18.47
CA GLN A 4 10.97 -0.42 19.00
C GLN A 4 11.13 -0.30 20.52
N ARG A 5 10.80 0.87 21.10
CA ARG A 5 10.79 1.05 22.56
C ARG A 5 9.58 0.37 23.21
N LEU A 6 8.40 0.50 22.60
CA LEU A 6 7.15 -0.10 23.11
C LEU A 6 7.16 -1.63 22.97
N SER A 7 7.73 -2.14 21.89
CA SER A 7 7.79 -3.57 21.62
C SER A 7 8.95 -4.32 22.29
N ARG A 8 9.86 -3.60 22.96
CA ARG A 8 11.07 -4.19 23.57
C ARG A 8 10.75 -5.35 24.51
N ASN A 9 9.62 -5.31 25.21
CA ASN A 9 9.19 -6.35 26.15
C ASN A 9 8.54 -7.57 25.45
N PHE A 10 8.23 -7.44 24.16
CA PHE A 10 7.63 -8.52 23.33
C PHE A 10 8.64 -9.14 22.39
N ARG A 11 9.88 -8.67 22.39
CA ARG A 11 10.96 -9.22 21.56
C ARG A 11 11.32 -10.63 22.04
N ARG A 12 10.85 -11.62 21.31
CA ARG A 12 11.61 -12.85 21.13
C ARG A 12 12.68 -12.57 20.07
N GLU A 13 13.84 -13.19 20.15
CA GLU A 13 14.90 -13.08 19.12
C GLU A 13 14.25 -13.14 17.74
N ALA A 14 14.53 -12.11 16.93
CA ALA A 14 13.80 -11.91 15.69
C ALA A 14 14.18 -13.00 14.70
N ASP A 15 13.35 -14.02 14.59
CA ASP A 15 13.38 -14.93 13.46
C ASP A 15 13.12 -14.13 12.19
N LEU A 16 14.19 -13.75 11.51
CA LEU A 16 14.09 -13.18 10.17
C LEU A 16 13.54 -14.25 9.25
N ARG A 17 12.44 -13.92 8.57
CA ARG A 17 11.81 -14.80 7.57
C ARG A 17 11.77 -14.08 6.23
N GLU A 18 11.87 -14.85 5.17
CA GLU A 18 11.64 -14.28 3.85
C GLU A 18 10.19 -13.76 3.77
N ARG A 19 10.04 -12.54 3.24
CA ARG A 19 8.71 -11.95 3.09
C ARG A 19 7.88 -12.74 2.08
N ALA A 20 6.55 -12.66 2.23
CA ALA A 20 5.58 -13.41 1.42
C ALA A 20 5.74 -13.24 -0.12
N HIS A 21 6.52 -12.27 -0.57
CA HIS A 21 6.79 -12.05 -2.00
C HIS A 21 7.76 -13.07 -2.61
N GLY A 22 8.50 -13.83 -1.81
CA GLY A 22 9.46 -14.82 -2.33
C GLY A 22 10.58 -14.21 -3.16
N ASP A 23 11.08 -13.03 -2.77
CA ASP A 23 12.08 -12.25 -3.51
C ASP A 23 13.43 -12.18 -2.79
N GLY A 24 13.65 -13.03 -1.79
CA GLY A 24 14.88 -13.10 -1.00
C GLY A 24 15.00 -12.02 0.08
N MET A 25 14.02 -11.10 0.21
CA MET A 25 14.08 -10.07 1.24
C MET A 25 13.66 -10.64 2.59
N MET A 26 14.56 -10.55 3.56
CA MET A 26 14.29 -10.99 4.93
C MET A 26 13.59 -9.89 5.72
N VAL A 27 12.50 -10.23 6.39
CA VAL A 27 11.74 -9.34 7.26
C VAL A 27 11.58 -9.96 8.64
N GLY A 28 11.46 -9.12 9.65
CA GLY A 28 11.23 -9.52 11.02
C GLY A 28 10.35 -8.49 11.72
N PHE A 29 10.11 -8.70 13.00
CA PHE A 29 9.24 -7.85 13.79
C PHE A 29 9.62 -6.35 13.77
N ASP A 30 10.90 -6.04 13.64
CA ASP A 30 11.42 -4.67 13.59
C ASP A 30 11.49 -4.09 12.17
N SER A 31 11.05 -4.83 11.15
CA SER A 31 11.03 -4.34 9.78
C SER A 31 10.03 -3.19 9.64
N PRO A 32 10.36 -2.14 8.88
CA PRO A 32 9.43 -1.04 8.68
C PRO A 32 8.23 -1.49 7.86
N GLU A 33 7.05 -1.17 8.34
CA GLU A 33 5.77 -1.38 7.64
C GLU A 33 5.33 -0.12 6.91
N ALA A 34 4.71 -0.29 5.75
CA ALA A 34 4.14 0.79 4.96
C ALA A 34 2.68 1.05 5.38
N LEU A 35 2.49 1.79 6.48
CA LEU A 35 1.17 2.05 7.06
C LEU A 35 0.42 3.21 6.37
N GLU A 36 0.97 3.79 5.32
CA GLU A 36 0.39 4.99 4.67
C GLU A 36 -1.00 4.71 4.09
N GLU A 37 -1.22 3.53 3.51
CA GLU A 37 -2.52 3.20 2.91
C GLU A 37 -3.65 3.16 3.93
N ALA A 38 -3.38 2.77 5.17
CA ALA A 38 -4.37 2.80 6.23
C ALA A 38 -4.90 4.23 6.50
N ILE A 39 -4.07 5.26 6.34
CA ILE A 39 -4.48 6.66 6.44
C ILE A 39 -5.45 7.00 5.29
N TRP A 40 -5.09 6.63 4.07
CA TRP A 40 -5.94 6.84 2.89
C TRP A 40 -7.30 6.13 3.01
N CYS A 41 -7.31 4.88 3.47
CA CYS A 41 -8.53 4.13 3.75
C CYS A 41 -9.41 4.83 4.81
N GLY A 42 -8.80 5.38 5.84
CA GLY A 42 -9.52 6.06 6.92
C GLY A 42 -10.24 7.33 6.48
N PHE A 43 -9.58 8.16 5.66
CA PHE A 43 -10.16 9.42 5.20
C PHE A 43 -11.04 9.28 3.94
N PHE A 44 -10.71 8.35 3.07
CA PHE A 44 -11.38 8.18 1.77
C PHE A 44 -12.04 6.81 1.62
N ALA A 45 -12.68 6.32 2.68
CA ALA A 45 -13.32 4.99 2.68
C ALA A 45 -14.24 4.74 1.47
N GLY A 46 -14.95 5.78 1.00
CA GLY A 46 -15.83 5.68 -0.17
C GLY A 46 -15.11 5.44 -1.52
N ARG A 47 -13.77 5.50 -1.56
CA ARG A 47 -12.99 5.15 -2.76
C ARG A 47 -12.60 3.67 -2.81
N TYR A 48 -12.73 2.97 -1.69
CA TYR A 48 -12.40 1.55 -1.55
C TYR A 48 -13.68 0.71 -1.59
N CYS A 49 -14.20 0.50 -2.80
CA CYS A 49 -15.36 -0.37 -3.01
C CYS A 49 -14.99 -1.84 -2.74
N ASP A 50 -16.00 -2.71 -2.64
CA ASP A 50 -15.76 -4.14 -2.37
C ASP A 50 -14.96 -4.83 -3.48
N ASP A 51 -15.13 -4.40 -4.72
CA ASP A 51 -14.56 -4.99 -5.93
C ASP A 51 -13.47 -4.15 -6.61
N ARG A 52 -13.28 -2.89 -6.21
CA ARG A 52 -12.35 -1.95 -6.88
C ARG A 52 -11.90 -0.79 -6.01
N ILE A 53 -10.86 -0.09 -6.47
CA ILE A 53 -10.43 1.19 -5.90
C ILE A 53 -10.68 2.28 -6.96
N LEU A 54 -11.45 3.32 -6.61
CA LEU A 54 -11.74 4.45 -7.48
C LEU A 54 -10.59 5.47 -7.46
N CYS A 55 -10.29 6.07 -8.61
CA CYS A 55 -9.28 7.11 -8.71
C CYS A 55 -9.68 8.42 -8.00
N TRP A 56 -8.67 9.17 -7.54
CA TRP A 56 -8.83 10.52 -7.01
C TRP A 56 -8.44 11.53 -8.08
N GLY A 57 -9.39 12.32 -8.54
CA GLY A 57 -9.11 13.45 -9.41
C GLY A 57 -8.44 14.61 -8.67
N ALA A 58 -7.94 15.58 -9.43
CA ALA A 58 -7.35 16.80 -8.87
C ALA A 58 -8.36 17.67 -8.09
N ASP A 59 -9.65 17.45 -8.30
CA ASP A 59 -10.78 18.12 -7.63
C ASP A 59 -11.12 17.53 -6.26
N ALA A 60 -10.60 16.33 -5.94
CA ALA A 60 -10.84 15.71 -4.63
C ALA A 60 -10.34 16.64 -3.50
N ARG A 61 -11.18 16.84 -2.50
CA ARG A 61 -10.93 17.71 -1.36
C ARG A 61 -11.32 17.02 -0.06
N ASP A 62 -10.42 17.06 0.89
CA ASP A 62 -10.65 16.75 2.28
C ASP A 62 -9.65 17.56 3.13
N PRO A 63 -10.06 18.73 3.67
CA PRO A 63 -9.15 19.60 4.42
C PRO A 63 -8.58 18.94 5.68
N GLU A 64 -9.32 18.02 6.30
CA GLU A 64 -8.86 17.30 7.47
C GLU A 64 -7.74 16.31 7.09
N PHE A 65 -7.94 15.55 6.01
CA PHE A 65 -6.90 14.68 5.45
C PHE A 65 -5.66 15.50 5.07
N GLU A 66 -5.83 16.61 4.34
CA GLU A 66 -4.72 17.42 3.84
C GLU A 66 -3.85 17.91 5.01
N SER A 67 -4.47 18.41 6.08
CA SER A 67 -3.78 18.83 7.30
C SER A 67 -3.12 17.66 8.03
N PHE A 68 -3.85 16.57 8.22
CA PHE A 68 -3.36 15.38 8.92
C PHE A 68 -2.15 14.77 8.20
N PHE A 69 -2.24 14.63 6.87
CA PHE A 69 -1.21 13.97 6.08
C PHE A 69 0.07 14.79 6.00
N ASP A 70 -0.04 16.13 5.90
CA ASP A 70 1.11 17.03 5.98
C ASP A 70 1.81 16.93 7.34
N GLU A 71 1.06 16.94 8.44
CA GLU A 71 1.61 16.71 9.77
C GLU A 71 2.23 15.32 9.94
N HIS A 72 1.61 14.29 9.39
CA HIS A 72 2.14 12.92 9.42
C HIS A 72 3.51 12.86 8.74
N MET A 73 3.65 13.39 7.53
CA MET A 73 4.91 13.44 6.81
C MET A 73 6.01 14.18 7.61
N ARG A 74 5.67 15.33 8.18
CA ARG A 74 6.60 16.11 9.02
C ARG A 74 7.05 15.32 10.25
N LYS A 75 6.11 14.65 10.93
CA LYS A 75 6.41 13.80 12.08
C LYS A 75 7.35 12.65 11.72
N ILE A 76 7.14 11.99 10.58
CA ILE A 76 8.03 10.93 10.10
C ILE A 76 9.43 11.47 9.81
N VAL A 77 9.56 12.60 9.13
CA VAL A 77 10.87 13.22 8.84
C VAL A 77 11.60 13.54 10.15
N VAL A 78 10.96 14.19 11.10
CA VAL A 78 11.57 14.52 12.40
C VAL A 78 11.98 13.28 13.18
N LEU A 79 11.12 12.25 13.21
CA LEU A 79 11.40 10.98 13.91
C LEU A 79 12.58 10.21 13.31
N ARG A 80 12.82 10.35 12.01
CA ARG A 80 13.88 9.63 11.28
C ARG A 80 15.19 10.39 11.23
N GLY A 81 15.17 11.70 11.13
CA GLY A 81 16.35 12.50 10.89
C GLY A 81 16.58 13.69 11.82
N GLY A 82 15.73 13.88 12.81
CA GLY A 82 15.84 15.02 13.70
C GLY A 82 15.51 16.33 13.00
N GLN A 83 16.37 17.34 13.18
CA GLN A 83 16.16 18.69 12.61
C GLN A 83 16.98 18.93 11.32
N ASP A 84 17.45 17.89 10.66
CA ASP A 84 18.16 18.03 9.39
C ASP A 84 17.18 18.46 8.28
N ALA A 85 17.28 19.72 7.85
CA ALA A 85 16.44 20.31 6.82
C ALA A 85 16.65 19.69 5.42
N ALA A 86 17.70 18.89 5.22
CA ALA A 86 17.97 18.22 3.95
C ALA A 86 17.13 16.95 3.76
N LEU A 87 16.50 16.44 4.83
CA LEU A 87 15.69 15.23 4.77
C LEU A 87 14.34 15.51 4.10
N ARG A 88 13.90 14.51 3.34
CA ARG A 88 12.62 14.54 2.63
C ARG A 88 11.80 13.31 2.97
N TYR A 89 10.48 13.46 2.94
CA TYR A 89 9.58 12.33 3.00
C TYR A 89 9.64 11.55 1.68
N LEU A 90 9.77 10.25 1.77
CA LEU A 90 9.69 9.33 0.64
C LEU A 90 8.52 8.39 0.87
N SER A 91 7.52 8.45 0.00
CA SER A 91 6.42 7.50 -0.04
C SER A 91 6.69 6.44 -1.13
N LYS A 92 6.53 5.17 -0.77
CA LYS A 92 6.39 4.06 -1.72
C LYS A 92 5.07 3.37 -1.43
N ASN A 93 4.09 3.62 -2.28
CA ASN A 93 2.77 3.03 -2.15
C ASN A 93 2.24 2.67 -3.54
N ASN A 94 1.82 1.41 -3.71
CA ASN A 94 1.34 0.92 -5.01
C ASN A 94 0.05 1.63 -5.44
N ALA A 95 -0.83 1.97 -4.49
CA ALA A 95 -2.08 2.67 -4.76
C ALA A 95 -1.90 4.15 -5.13
N ASN A 96 -0.68 4.73 -4.99
CA ASN A 96 -0.44 6.11 -5.39
C ASN A 96 -0.71 6.37 -6.87
N VAL A 97 -0.69 5.35 -7.72
CA VAL A 97 -1.04 5.48 -9.14
C VAL A 97 -2.51 5.91 -9.35
N ALA A 98 -3.41 5.56 -8.43
CA ALA A 98 -4.82 5.96 -8.47
C ALA A 98 -5.05 7.42 -8.07
N ARG A 99 -4.05 8.12 -7.51
CA ARG A 99 -4.19 9.46 -6.92
C ARG A 99 -3.09 10.44 -7.33
N ILE A 100 -2.47 10.17 -8.47
CA ILE A 100 -1.38 11.03 -8.99
C ILE A 100 -1.83 12.49 -9.14
N ASP A 101 -3.03 12.74 -9.66
CA ASP A 101 -3.54 14.09 -9.88
C ASP A 101 -3.79 14.83 -8.56
N LEU A 102 -4.34 14.14 -7.56
CA LEU A 102 -4.48 14.68 -6.21
C LEU A 102 -3.11 14.99 -5.59
N LEU A 103 -2.16 14.05 -5.68
CA LEU A 103 -0.81 14.23 -5.14
C LEU A 103 -0.07 15.41 -5.81
N ARG A 104 -0.21 15.58 -7.12
CA ARG A 104 0.36 16.72 -7.84
C ARG A 104 -0.25 18.05 -7.42
N ARG A 105 -1.54 18.07 -7.13
CA ARG A 105 -2.19 19.27 -6.59
C ARG A 105 -1.71 19.61 -5.19
N LEU A 106 -1.63 18.61 -4.30
CA LEU A 106 -1.21 18.82 -2.91
C LEU A 106 0.27 19.18 -2.80
N TYR A 107 1.10 18.54 -3.62
CA TYR A 107 2.56 18.63 -3.55
C TYR A 107 3.14 18.90 -4.94
N PRO A 108 2.97 20.11 -5.49
CA PRO A 108 3.40 20.44 -6.86
C PRO A 108 4.91 20.27 -7.08
N GLU A 109 5.71 20.42 -6.02
CA GLU A 109 7.18 20.24 -6.07
C GLU A 109 7.63 18.79 -5.84
N ALA A 110 6.71 17.87 -5.58
CA ALA A 110 7.05 16.47 -5.37
C ALA A 110 7.51 15.81 -6.68
N LYS A 111 8.56 15.01 -6.59
CA LYS A 111 9.01 14.18 -7.70
C LYS A 111 8.30 12.85 -7.68
N ILE A 112 7.49 12.58 -8.69
CA ILE A 112 6.79 11.31 -8.85
C ILE A 112 7.61 10.43 -9.79
N ILE A 113 7.99 9.25 -9.30
CA ILE A 113 8.75 8.26 -10.07
C ILE A 113 7.82 7.05 -10.27
N VAL A 114 7.52 6.74 -11.52
CA VAL A 114 6.73 5.56 -11.90
C VAL A 114 7.68 4.54 -12.54
N PRO A 115 8.01 3.44 -11.85
CA PRO A 115 8.83 2.39 -12.44
C PRO A 115 8.05 1.67 -13.54
N PHE A 116 8.68 1.49 -14.69
CA PHE A 116 8.10 0.82 -15.83
C PHE A 116 8.84 -0.48 -16.13
N ARG A 117 8.10 -1.54 -16.46
CA ARG A 117 8.62 -2.86 -16.87
C ARG A 117 7.94 -3.30 -18.14
N ARG A 118 8.55 -4.27 -18.86
CA ARG A 118 7.89 -4.90 -20.00
C ARG A 118 6.57 -5.52 -19.53
N PRO A 119 5.43 -5.27 -20.21
CA PRO A 119 4.11 -5.68 -19.74
C PRO A 119 4.01 -7.19 -19.46
N MET A 120 4.52 -8.04 -20.33
CA MET A 120 4.44 -9.50 -20.15
C MET A 120 5.21 -9.98 -18.92
N ASP A 121 6.40 -9.42 -18.66
CA ASP A 121 7.18 -9.75 -17.44
C ASP A 121 6.46 -9.27 -16.19
N HIS A 122 5.80 -8.11 -16.27
CA HIS A 122 5.05 -7.54 -15.17
C HIS A 122 3.82 -8.40 -14.87
N ILE A 123 2.99 -8.71 -15.86
CA ILE A 123 1.79 -9.55 -15.72
C ILE A 123 2.16 -10.91 -15.13
N GLY A 124 3.17 -11.59 -15.66
CA GLY A 124 3.62 -12.87 -15.12
C GLY A 124 4.07 -12.81 -13.67
N SER A 125 4.69 -11.68 -13.25
CA SER A 125 5.05 -11.45 -11.85
C SER A 125 3.83 -11.22 -10.97
N LEU A 126 2.86 -10.40 -11.42
CA LEU A 126 1.64 -10.11 -10.67
C LEU A 126 0.79 -11.37 -10.47
N LEU A 127 0.63 -12.20 -11.50
CA LEU A 127 -0.12 -13.47 -11.40
C LEU A 127 0.51 -14.42 -10.37
N ARG A 128 1.84 -14.57 -10.36
CA ARG A 128 2.51 -15.38 -9.33
C ARG A 128 2.29 -14.83 -7.93
N GLN A 129 2.37 -13.52 -7.76
CA GLN A 129 2.10 -12.89 -6.45
C GLN A 129 0.64 -13.09 -6.03
N HIS A 130 -0.30 -12.91 -6.96
CA HIS A 130 -1.72 -13.14 -6.68
C HIS A 130 -1.98 -14.56 -6.19
N ALA A 131 -1.46 -15.58 -6.87
CA ALA A 131 -1.59 -16.97 -6.47
C ALA A 131 -0.96 -17.24 -5.09
N ASN A 132 0.24 -16.70 -4.84
CA ASN A 132 0.95 -16.83 -3.57
C ASN A 132 0.14 -16.21 -2.40
N PHE A 133 -0.35 -14.98 -2.57
CA PHE A 133 -1.16 -14.33 -1.53
C PHE A 133 -2.54 -14.97 -1.36
N THR A 134 -3.13 -15.53 -2.40
CA THR A 134 -4.37 -16.31 -2.28
C THR A 134 -4.16 -17.52 -1.37
N ALA A 135 -3.10 -18.29 -1.61
CA ALA A 135 -2.77 -19.44 -0.76
C ALA A 135 -2.46 -19.02 0.69
N LEU A 136 -1.76 -17.90 0.88
CA LEU A 136 -1.45 -17.37 2.20
C LEU A 136 -2.71 -16.95 2.97
N HIS A 137 -3.63 -16.25 2.31
CA HIS A 137 -4.89 -15.79 2.91
C HIS A 137 -5.82 -16.97 3.25
N ASP A 138 -5.80 -18.04 2.46
CA ASP A 138 -6.58 -19.24 2.73
C ASP A 138 -6.00 -20.05 3.90
N ALA A 139 -4.68 -20.04 4.05
CA ALA A 139 -3.98 -20.75 5.12
C ALA A 139 -4.07 -20.03 6.48
N ASP A 140 -4.11 -18.70 6.50
CA ASP A 140 -4.10 -17.93 7.74
C ASP A 140 -5.05 -16.71 7.67
N PRO A 141 -6.24 -16.82 8.27
CA PRO A 141 -7.20 -15.71 8.35
C PRO A 141 -6.65 -14.46 9.04
N PHE A 142 -5.75 -14.61 10.03
CA PHE A 142 -5.14 -13.46 10.70
C PHE A 142 -4.29 -12.62 9.73
N VAL A 143 -3.51 -13.28 8.87
CA VAL A 143 -2.71 -12.56 7.86
C VAL A 143 -3.61 -11.79 6.91
N ARG A 144 -4.71 -12.40 6.45
CA ARG A 144 -5.69 -11.74 5.60
C ARG A 144 -6.28 -10.49 6.28
N ASP A 145 -6.76 -10.63 7.51
CA ASP A 145 -7.41 -9.54 8.25
C ASP A 145 -6.41 -8.42 8.59
N TYR A 146 -5.17 -8.77 8.92
CA TYR A 146 -4.08 -7.83 9.14
C TYR A 146 -3.75 -7.04 7.86
N MET A 147 -3.62 -7.71 6.72
CA MET A 147 -3.36 -7.05 5.45
C MET A 147 -4.52 -6.14 5.03
N ALA A 148 -5.77 -6.55 5.26
CA ALA A 148 -6.94 -5.72 5.03
C ALA A 148 -6.91 -4.44 5.88
N ALA A 149 -6.56 -4.55 7.16
CA ALA A 149 -6.44 -3.41 8.07
C ALA A 149 -5.33 -2.42 7.66
N LEU A 150 -4.29 -2.88 7.00
CA LEU A 150 -3.21 -2.04 6.45
C LEU A 150 -3.52 -1.48 5.06
N GLY A 151 -4.61 -1.87 4.42
CA GLY A 151 -4.97 -1.41 3.08
C GLY A 151 -4.21 -2.12 1.95
N HIS A 152 -3.71 -3.34 2.19
CA HIS A 152 -3.04 -4.15 1.18
C HIS A 152 -4.05 -4.88 0.30
N PHE A 153 -4.46 -4.25 -0.79
CA PHE A 153 -5.49 -4.75 -1.71
C PHE A 153 -4.93 -5.16 -3.08
N GLU A 154 -3.61 -5.36 -3.19
CA GLU A 154 -2.97 -5.62 -4.48
C GLU A 154 -3.07 -7.08 -4.94
N PHE A 155 -3.28 -8.04 -4.02
CA PHE A 155 -3.21 -9.47 -4.31
C PHE A 155 -4.13 -10.32 -3.45
N GLY A 156 -4.32 -11.57 -3.88
CA GLY A 156 -5.00 -12.62 -3.13
C GLY A 156 -6.50 -12.34 -2.95
N ARG A 157 -7.06 -12.84 -1.86
CA ARG A 157 -8.50 -12.69 -1.54
C ARG A 157 -8.93 -11.24 -1.25
N LEU A 158 -7.98 -10.35 -1.11
CA LEU A 158 -8.21 -8.92 -0.88
C LEU A 158 -8.06 -8.08 -2.15
N LEU A 159 -7.80 -8.68 -3.31
CA LEU A 159 -7.56 -7.96 -4.54
C LEU A 159 -8.71 -7.00 -4.87
N ARG A 160 -8.35 -5.73 -4.99
CA ARG A 160 -9.21 -4.66 -5.49
C ARG A 160 -8.44 -3.92 -6.59
N PRO A 161 -8.72 -4.17 -7.86
CA PRO A 161 -8.08 -3.47 -8.95
C PRO A 161 -8.43 -1.98 -8.93
N ILE A 162 -7.51 -1.16 -9.41
CA ILE A 162 -7.75 0.28 -9.57
C ILE A 162 -8.58 0.47 -10.83
N ASP A 163 -9.73 1.13 -10.69
CA ASP A 163 -10.62 1.46 -11.80
C ASP A 163 -10.28 2.83 -12.38
N PHE A 164 -9.53 2.83 -13.47
CA PHE A 164 -9.21 4.04 -14.20
C PHE A 164 -10.39 4.41 -15.11
N ASP A 165 -11.13 5.45 -14.73
CA ASP A 165 -12.24 6.03 -15.51
C ASP A 165 -13.38 5.05 -15.85
N GLY A 166 -13.61 4.04 -15.00
CA GLY A 166 -14.72 3.10 -15.14
C GLY A 166 -14.53 2.04 -16.24
N TRP A 167 -13.30 1.78 -16.67
CA TRP A 167 -13.02 0.77 -17.70
C TRP A 167 -13.01 -0.68 -17.19
N LEU A 168 -13.06 -0.88 -15.86
CA LEU A 168 -13.28 -2.19 -15.27
C LEU A 168 -14.74 -2.57 -15.45
N ASP A 169 -15.04 -3.33 -16.49
CA ASP A 169 -16.31 -4.00 -16.61
C ASP A 169 -16.35 -5.31 -15.77
N GLY A 170 -17.55 -5.86 -15.56
CA GLY A 170 -17.73 -7.05 -14.75
C GLY A 170 -16.97 -8.29 -15.26
N SER A 171 -16.52 -8.28 -16.51
CA SER A 171 -15.74 -9.39 -17.08
C SER A 171 -14.29 -9.42 -16.60
N LEU A 172 -13.75 -8.28 -16.14
CA LEU A 172 -12.37 -8.14 -15.68
C LEU A 172 -12.23 -8.35 -14.17
N THR A 173 -13.33 -8.36 -13.43
CA THR A 173 -13.36 -8.59 -11.98
C THR A 173 -13.56 -10.06 -11.62
N ALA A 174 -13.84 -10.90 -12.61
CA ALA A 174 -13.97 -12.33 -12.39
C ALA A 174 -12.66 -12.95 -11.86
N SER A 175 -12.80 -13.80 -10.85
CA SER A 175 -11.69 -14.59 -10.33
C SER A 175 -11.00 -15.35 -11.49
N PRO A 176 -9.67 -15.56 -11.43
CA PRO A 176 -9.01 -16.44 -12.40
C PRO A 176 -9.63 -17.85 -12.53
N GLU A 177 -10.44 -18.25 -11.56
CA GLU A 177 -11.18 -19.51 -11.60
C GLU A 177 -12.42 -19.45 -12.51
N ASP A 178 -12.98 -18.27 -12.74
CA ASP A 178 -14.17 -18.06 -13.58
C ASP A 178 -13.83 -17.93 -15.08
N ASN A 179 -12.55 -17.85 -15.42
CA ASN A 179 -12.04 -17.70 -16.80
C ASN A 179 -11.40 -19.00 -17.35
N ARG A 180 -11.77 -20.18 -16.85
CA ARG A 180 -11.36 -21.48 -17.40
C ARG A 180 -12.43 -22.11 -18.28
#